data_316d9de02a27e494cbd83e27fd25dbc7
#
_entry.id   316d9de02a27e494cbd83e27fd25dbc7
#
_cell.length_a   1.000
_cell.length_b   1.000
_cell.length_c   1.000
_cell.angle_alpha   90.00
_cell.angle_beta   90.00
_cell.angle_gamma   90.00
#
_symmetry.space_group_name_H-M   'P 1'
#
loop_
_entity.id
_entity.type
_entity.pdbx_description
1 polymer ?
#
loop_
_entity_poly.entity_id
_entity_poly.type
_entity_poly.pdbx_seq_one_letter_code
_entity_poly.pdbx_strand_id
1 'polypeptide(L)'
;MDIALILSEYYRGQEWTIHGNTYETLKWYEDNTLPKPTLEELTAKQEELVAAQPMKDLRQERDRRLAEVDWIFTSDYDLSVSDHAAWMAYRKALRDLPSTTEDPANPVWPEKPPLPKGETLTMKMSDTVIS
;
A
#
# COMPACT_ATOMS: atom_id res chain seq x y z
N MET A 1 -18.06 11.95 -2.22
CA MET A 1 -17.62 11.10 -3.34
C MET A 1 -16.80 11.95 -4.31
N ASP A 2 -15.65 11.44 -4.73
CA ASP A 2 -14.81 12.11 -5.71
C ASP A 2 -15.01 11.43 -7.07
N ILE A 3 -15.84 12.02 -7.92
CA ILE A 3 -16.20 11.42 -9.20
C ILE A 3 -14.99 11.28 -10.12
N ALA A 4 -14.12 12.28 -10.18
CA ALA A 4 -12.91 12.24 -11.02
C ALA A 4 -12.01 11.08 -10.61
N LEU A 5 -11.85 10.85 -9.31
CA LEU A 5 -11.04 9.74 -8.81
C LEU A 5 -11.64 8.40 -9.22
N ILE A 6 -12.95 8.25 -9.07
CA ILE A 6 -13.64 7.01 -9.46
C ILE A 6 -13.45 6.74 -10.95
N LEU A 7 -13.61 7.76 -11.78
CA LEU A 7 -13.45 7.62 -13.22
C LEU A 7 -12.01 7.25 -13.57
N SER A 8 -11.03 7.82 -12.89
CA SER A 8 -9.63 7.51 -13.12
C SER A 8 -9.29 6.07 -12.73
N GLU A 9 -9.91 5.55 -11.70
CA GLU A 9 -9.62 4.20 -11.20
C GLU A 9 -10.36 3.11 -11.98
N TYR A 10 -11.63 3.30 -12.28
CA TYR A 10 -12.48 2.23 -12.82
C TYR A 10 -12.84 2.39 -14.29
N TYR A 11 -12.60 3.55 -14.87
CA TYR A 11 -12.94 3.84 -16.27
C TYR A 11 -11.73 4.34 -17.03
N ARG A 12 -10.59 3.68 -16.83
CA ARG A 12 -9.34 4.06 -17.45
C ARG A 12 -9.44 3.98 -18.97
N GLY A 13 -8.80 4.93 -19.64
CA GLY A 13 -8.81 4.99 -21.10
C GLY A 13 -10.02 5.67 -21.68
N GLN A 14 -11.00 6.05 -20.87
CA GLN A 14 -12.16 6.78 -21.33
C GLN A 14 -11.92 8.29 -21.25
N GLU A 15 -12.55 9.03 -22.15
CA GLU A 15 -12.40 10.49 -22.16
C GLU A 15 -13.65 11.16 -21.58
N TRP A 16 -13.42 12.09 -20.70
CA TRP A 16 -14.51 12.79 -20.01
C TRP A 16 -14.02 14.12 -19.46
N THR A 17 -14.98 15.02 -19.19
CA THR A 17 -14.70 16.26 -18.47
C THR A 17 -15.78 16.44 -17.42
N ILE A 18 -15.43 17.10 -16.32
CA ILE A 18 -16.36 17.38 -15.23
C ILE A 18 -15.96 18.71 -14.58
N HIS A 19 -16.95 19.46 -14.13
CA HIS A 19 -16.73 20.71 -13.44
C HIS A 19 -16.99 20.51 -11.94
N GLY A 20 -15.94 20.69 -11.16
CA GLY A 20 -16.00 20.38 -9.75
C GLY A 20 -16.31 18.91 -9.54
N ASN A 21 -17.21 18.61 -8.64
CA ASN A 21 -17.60 17.24 -8.35
C ASN A 21 -19.11 17.04 -8.55
N THR A 22 -19.65 17.67 -9.59
CA THR A 22 -21.06 17.68 -9.88
C THR A 22 -21.36 16.74 -11.05
N TYR A 23 -22.08 15.66 -10.79
CA TYR A 23 -22.38 14.64 -11.81
C TYR A 23 -23.07 15.23 -13.03
N GLU A 24 -23.96 16.21 -12.87
CA GLU A 24 -24.69 16.83 -13.97
C GLU A 24 -23.77 17.51 -14.98
N THR A 25 -22.57 17.88 -14.56
CA THR A 25 -21.60 18.50 -15.47
C THR A 25 -20.69 17.49 -16.16
N LEU A 26 -20.84 16.20 -15.84
CA LEU A 26 -20.02 15.17 -16.45
C LEU A 26 -20.34 15.02 -17.93
N LYS A 27 -19.34 15.29 -18.75
CA LYS A 27 -19.43 15.10 -20.18
C LYS A 27 -18.66 13.84 -20.55
N TRP A 28 -19.35 12.89 -21.16
CA TRP A 28 -18.78 11.63 -21.63
C TRP A 28 -18.67 11.67 -23.14
N TYR A 29 -17.48 11.39 -23.67
CA TYR A 29 -17.24 11.52 -25.10
C TYR A 29 -17.73 10.32 -25.88
N GLU A 30 -18.18 10.57 -27.12
CA GLU A 30 -18.79 9.52 -27.96
C GLU A 30 -17.83 8.42 -28.36
N ASP A 31 -16.54 8.75 -28.46
CA ASP A 31 -15.51 7.79 -28.84
C ASP A 31 -15.18 6.77 -27.76
N ASN A 32 -15.76 6.94 -26.60
CA ASN A 32 -15.50 6.01 -25.49
C ASN A 32 -16.04 4.63 -25.80
N THR A 33 -15.29 3.60 -25.34
CA THR A 33 -15.69 2.21 -25.53
C THR A 33 -16.70 1.74 -24.52
N LEU A 34 -16.82 2.44 -23.41
CA LEU A 34 -17.78 2.13 -22.35
C LEU A 34 -18.89 3.18 -22.34
N PRO A 35 -20.11 2.80 -21.94
CA PRO A 35 -21.18 3.77 -21.79
C PRO A 35 -20.93 4.69 -20.59
N LYS A 36 -21.55 5.88 -20.63
CA LYS A 36 -21.47 6.83 -19.53
C LYS A 36 -22.01 6.17 -18.26
N PRO A 37 -21.23 6.14 -17.18
CA PRO A 37 -21.72 5.57 -15.94
C PRO A 37 -22.84 6.42 -15.33
N THR A 38 -23.78 5.76 -14.68
CA THR A 38 -24.83 6.45 -13.93
C THR A 38 -24.29 6.87 -12.57
N LEU A 39 -24.99 7.77 -11.90
CA LEU A 39 -24.62 8.17 -10.56
C LEU A 39 -24.66 6.97 -9.60
N GLU A 40 -25.61 6.06 -9.79
CA GLU A 40 -25.71 4.85 -8.98
C GLU A 40 -24.49 3.94 -9.18
N GLU A 41 -24.06 3.79 -10.43
CA GLU A 41 -22.87 3.00 -10.72
C GLU A 41 -21.63 3.61 -10.10
N LEU A 42 -21.49 4.94 -10.14
CA LEU A 42 -20.38 5.63 -9.51
C LEU A 42 -20.41 5.47 -8.00
N THR A 43 -21.59 5.52 -7.41
CA THR A 43 -21.74 5.32 -5.96
C THR A 43 -21.31 3.92 -5.56
N ALA A 44 -21.67 2.91 -6.36
CA ALA A 44 -21.25 1.54 -6.09
C ALA A 44 -19.72 1.40 -6.16
N LYS A 45 -19.09 2.08 -7.13
CA LYS A 45 -17.63 2.07 -7.23
C LYS A 45 -16.98 2.80 -6.06
N GLN A 46 -17.61 3.86 -5.57
CA GLN A 46 -17.13 4.55 -4.38
C GLN A 46 -17.12 3.61 -3.17
N GLU A 47 -18.15 2.81 -3.02
CA GLU A 47 -18.20 1.84 -1.93
C GLU A 47 -17.09 0.81 -2.06
N GLU A 48 -16.79 0.36 -3.28
CA GLU A 48 -15.65 -0.54 -3.51
C GLU A 48 -14.32 0.12 -3.13
N LEU A 49 -14.12 1.38 -3.49
CA LEU A 49 -12.91 2.11 -3.14
C LEU A 49 -12.73 2.21 -1.64
N VAL A 50 -13.78 2.56 -0.92
CA VAL A 50 -13.75 2.67 0.53
C VAL A 50 -13.44 1.32 1.16
N ALA A 51 -14.07 0.26 0.66
CA ALA A 51 -13.85 -1.08 1.19
C ALA A 51 -12.43 -1.59 0.90
N ALA A 52 -11.82 -1.16 -0.20
CA ALA A 52 -10.48 -1.60 -0.57
C ALA A 52 -9.37 -0.80 0.12
N GLN A 53 -9.69 0.35 0.71
CA GLN A 53 -8.68 1.24 1.28
C GLN A 53 -7.88 0.60 2.42
N PRO A 54 -8.49 -0.14 3.37
CA PRO A 54 -7.71 -0.75 4.44
C PRO A 54 -6.64 -1.72 3.94
N MET A 55 -6.94 -2.51 2.93
CA MET A 55 -5.94 -3.43 2.36
C MET A 55 -4.84 -2.67 1.64
N LYS A 56 -5.19 -1.59 0.95
CA LYS A 56 -4.21 -0.76 0.28
C LYS A 56 -3.26 -0.13 1.29
N ASP A 57 -3.80 0.40 2.38
CA ASP A 57 -3.00 1.00 3.44
C ASP A 57 -2.09 -0.04 4.10
N LEU A 58 -2.61 -1.24 4.32
CA LEU A 58 -1.84 -2.33 4.89
C LEU A 58 -0.64 -2.67 4.01
N ARG A 59 -0.85 -2.76 2.70
CA ARG A 59 0.23 -3.07 1.77
C ARG A 59 1.28 -1.98 1.72
N GLN A 60 0.88 -0.72 1.79
CA GLN A 60 1.81 0.40 1.83
C GLN A 60 2.69 0.36 3.07
N GLU A 61 2.07 0.12 4.23
CA GLU A 61 2.82 0.04 5.48
C GLU A 61 3.73 -1.19 5.50
N ARG A 62 3.25 -2.33 4.96
CA ARG A 62 4.07 -3.53 4.82
C ARG A 62 5.32 -3.24 3.98
N ASP A 63 5.13 -2.58 2.83
CA ASP A 63 6.24 -2.27 1.94
C ASP A 63 7.24 -1.32 2.61
N ARG A 64 6.74 -0.36 3.40
CA ARG A 64 7.59 0.52 4.17
C ARG A 64 8.44 -0.26 5.18
N ARG A 65 7.81 -1.20 5.86
CA ARG A 65 8.52 -2.03 6.85
C ARG A 65 9.55 -2.96 6.22
N LEU A 66 9.24 -3.48 5.04
CA LEU A 66 10.21 -4.29 4.29
C LEU A 66 11.41 -3.45 3.88
N ALA A 67 11.17 -2.27 3.33
CA ALA A 67 12.25 -1.39 2.91
C ALA A 67 13.12 -0.96 4.09
N GLU A 68 12.52 -0.77 5.25
CA GLU A 68 13.22 -0.34 6.45
C GLU A 68 14.32 -1.32 6.87
N VAL A 69 14.15 -2.60 6.57
CA VAL A 69 15.10 -3.63 7.01
C VAL A 69 15.87 -4.28 5.87
N ASP A 70 15.71 -3.82 4.64
CA ASP A 70 16.43 -4.42 3.50
C ASP A 70 17.94 -4.33 3.62
N TRP A 71 18.45 -3.29 4.27
CA TRP A 71 19.89 -3.11 4.43
C TRP A 71 20.54 -4.29 5.16
N ILE A 72 19.80 -4.99 6.00
CA ILE A 72 20.32 -6.13 6.76
C ILE A 72 20.80 -7.24 5.82
N PHE A 73 20.14 -7.37 4.68
CA PHE A 73 20.41 -8.43 3.71
C PHE A 73 21.28 -7.98 2.54
N THR A 74 21.38 -6.67 2.31
CA THR A 74 22.07 -6.13 1.15
C THR A 74 23.45 -5.53 1.46
N SER A 75 23.76 -5.33 2.73
CA SER A 75 25.04 -4.81 3.16
C SER A 75 25.96 -5.96 3.56
N ASP A 76 27.23 -5.63 3.83
CA ASP A 76 28.19 -6.60 4.33
C ASP A 76 27.97 -6.94 5.79
N TYR A 77 26.74 -6.81 6.25
CA TYR A 77 26.38 -7.05 7.63
C TYR A 77 26.47 -8.54 7.95
N ASP A 78 27.27 -8.87 8.95
CA ASP A 78 27.55 -10.25 9.31
C ASP A 78 26.54 -10.75 10.35
N LEU A 79 25.51 -11.45 9.87
CA LEU A 79 24.48 -12.01 10.72
C LEU A 79 24.84 -13.44 11.12
N SER A 80 24.56 -13.79 12.37
CA SER A 80 24.62 -15.19 12.77
C SER A 80 23.55 -15.98 12.03
N VAL A 81 23.66 -17.31 12.00
CA VAL A 81 22.69 -18.16 11.35
C VAL A 81 21.30 -17.96 11.96
N SER A 82 21.23 -17.88 13.30
CA SER A 82 19.94 -17.71 13.96
C SER A 82 19.33 -16.33 13.72
N ASP A 83 20.16 -15.28 13.69
CA ASP A 83 19.68 -13.92 13.40
C ASP A 83 19.18 -13.84 11.97
N HIS A 84 19.91 -14.42 11.04
CA HIS A 84 19.49 -14.44 9.65
C HIS A 84 18.14 -15.12 9.49
N ALA A 85 17.97 -16.28 10.14
CA ALA A 85 16.71 -17.01 10.08
C ALA A 85 15.56 -16.21 10.68
N ALA A 86 15.80 -15.50 11.80
CA ALA A 86 14.77 -14.67 12.43
C ALA A 86 14.32 -13.54 11.52
N TRP A 87 15.28 -12.86 10.89
CA TRP A 87 14.94 -11.76 9.97
C TRP A 87 14.27 -12.25 8.69
N MET A 88 14.67 -13.42 8.19
CA MET A 88 13.98 -14.02 7.04
C MET A 88 12.54 -14.36 7.38
N ALA A 89 12.29 -14.90 8.57
CA ALA A 89 10.93 -15.21 9.02
C ALA A 89 10.09 -13.94 9.16
N TYR A 90 10.67 -12.87 9.68
CA TYR A 90 9.99 -11.59 9.79
C TYR A 90 9.59 -11.04 8.43
N ARG A 91 10.51 -11.06 7.47
CA ARG A 91 10.22 -10.60 6.11
C ARG A 91 9.13 -11.44 5.46
N LYS A 92 9.19 -12.75 5.63
CA LYS A 92 8.16 -13.64 5.09
C LYS A 92 6.81 -13.34 5.70
N ALA A 93 6.74 -13.13 7.00
CA ALA A 93 5.49 -12.80 7.68
C ALA A 93 4.92 -11.49 7.15
N LEU A 94 5.78 -10.49 6.89
CA LEU A 94 5.32 -9.23 6.31
C LEU A 94 4.76 -9.45 4.89
N ARG A 95 5.48 -10.21 4.06
CA ARG A 95 5.01 -10.48 2.70
C ARG A 95 3.68 -11.19 2.68
N ASP A 96 3.47 -12.11 3.61
CA ASP A 96 2.26 -12.93 3.66
C ASP A 96 1.09 -12.25 4.36
N LEU A 97 1.34 -11.16 5.09
CA LEU A 97 0.32 -10.52 5.91
C LEU A 97 -0.97 -10.17 5.16
N PRO A 98 -0.92 -9.62 3.93
CA PRO A 98 -2.16 -9.32 3.22
C PRO A 98 -3.06 -10.54 3.01
N SER A 99 -2.49 -11.72 2.89
CA SER A 99 -3.28 -12.94 2.68
C SER A 99 -3.64 -13.65 3.98
N THR A 100 -2.99 -13.33 5.09
CA THR A 100 -3.23 -13.99 6.38
C THR A 100 -4.06 -13.15 7.34
N THR A 101 -4.14 -11.84 7.14
CA THR A 101 -4.89 -10.97 8.04
C THR A 101 -6.39 -11.14 7.82
N GLU A 102 -7.13 -11.23 8.92
CA GLU A 102 -8.59 -11.30 8.86
C GLU A 102 -9.21 -9.91 8.74
N ASP A 103 -8.57 -8.90 9.32
CA ASP A 103 -9.07 -7.53 9.30
C ASP A 103 -7.97 -6.58 8.85
N PRO A 104 -7.97 -6.19 7.57
CA PRO A 104 -6.93 -5.28 7.05
C PRO A 104 -6.89 -3.92 7.75
N ALA A 105 -8.00 -3.48 8.33
CA ALA A 105 -8.03 -2.20 9.05
C ALA A 105 -7.34 -2.28 10.41
N ASN A 106 -7.23 -3.48 10.97
CA ASN A 106 -6.61 -3.71 12.27
C ASN A 106 -5.67 -4.90 12.19
N PRO A 107 -4.61 -4.82 11.39
CA PRO A 107 -3.69 -5.94 11.19
C PRO A 107 -2.87 -6.20 12.44
N VAL A 108 -2.47 -7.44 12.64
CA VAL A 108 -1.52 -7.81 13.68
C VAL A 108 -0.16 -7.91 13.01
N TRP A 109 0.67 -6.91 13.26
CA TRP A 109 2.00 -6.86 12.64
C TRP A 109 2.94 -7.87 13.28
N PRO A 110 3.78 -8.55 12.50
CA PRO A 110 4.78 -9.44 13.06
C PRO A 110 5.77 -8.66 13.92
N GLU A 111 6.27 -9.31 14.95
CA GLU A 111 7.23 -8.68 15.85
C GLU A 111 8.62 -8.64 15.20
N LYS A 112 9.22 -7.47 15.23
CA LYS A 112 10.55 -7.27 14.65
C LYS A 112 11.60 -7.94 15.53
N PRO A 113 12.52 -8.76 14.96
CA PRO A 113 13.61 -9.31 15.74
C PRO A 113 14.55 -8.21 16.26
N PRO A 114 15.28 -8.47 17.34
CA PRO A 114 16.26 -7.48 17.81
C PRO A 114 17.41 -7.33 16.83
N LEU A 115 17.92 -6.11 16.71
CA LEU A 115 19.07 -5.85 15.86
C LEU A 115 20.32 -6.46 16.47
N PRO A 116 21.17 -7.05 15.64
CA PRO A 116 22.41 -7.62 16.12
C PRO A 116 23.34 -6.56 16.70
N LYS A 117 24.12 -6.96 17.71
CA LYS A 117 25.17 -6.12 18.28
C LYS A 117 24.71 -4.79 18.84
N GLY A 118 23.42 -4.68 19.17
CA GLY A 118 22.88 -3.46 19.77
C GLY A 118 22.72 -2.29 18.83
N GLU A 119 22.92 -2.46 17.53
CA GLU A 119 22.73 -1.38 16.58
C GLU A 119 21.26 -1.04 16.40
N THR A 120 20.99 0.17 15.94
CA THR A 120 19.64 0.61 15.67
C THR A 120 19.42 0.84 14.18
N LEU A 121 18.19 0.72 13.75
CA LEU A 121 17.86 1.00 12.35
C LEU A 121 18.17 2.45 11.97
N THR A 122 17.93 3.36 12.89
CA THR A 122 18.20 4.77 12.66
C THR A 122 19.67 5.03 12.34
N MET A 123 20.56 4.42 13.09
CA MET A 123 21.98 4.58 12.85
C MET A 123 22.41 4.03 11.51
N LYS A 124 21.81 2.93 11.10
CA LYS A 124 22.20 2.27 9.85
C LYS A 124 21.61 2.94 8.63
N MET A 125 20.41 3.44 8.73
CA MET A 125 19.73 4.08 7.60
C MET A 125 20.25 5.49 7.32
N SER A 126 20.82 6.14 8.32
CA SER A 126 21.35 7.48 8.18
C SER A 126 22.74 7.56 8.76
N ASP A 127 23.73 7.72 7.90
CA ASP A 127 25.12 7.81 8.34
C ASP A 127 25.37 9.07 9.15
N THR A 128 24.44 10.01 9.15
CA THR A 128 24.59 11.27 9.88
C THR A 128 24.00 11.21 11.27
N VAL A 129 23.16 10.24 11.57
CA VAL A 129 22.54 10.10 12.87
C VAL A 129 23.40 9.15 13.70
N ILE A 130 24.14 9.72 14.57
CA ILE A 130 25.15 8.95 15.28
C ILE A 130 24.71 8.52 16.65
N SER A 131 24.07 9.29 17.32
CA SER A 131 23.80 9.02 18.74
C SER A 131 22.74 8.02 19.03
#